data_18d2fba7b4ece72dd4f96afae63d3fb0
#
_entry.id   18d2fba7b4ece72dd4f96afae63d3fb0
#
_cell.length_a   1.000
_cell.length_b   1.000
_cell.length_c   1.000
_cell.angle_alpha   90.00
_cell.angle_beta   90.00
_cell.angle_gamma   90.00
#
_symmetry.space_group_name_H-M   'P 1'
#
loop_
_entity.id
_entity.type
_entity.pdbx_description
1 polymer ?
#
loop_
_entity_poly.entity_id
_entity_poly.type
_entity_poly.pdbx_seq_one_letter_code
_entity_poly.pdbx_strand_id
1 'polypeptide(L)'
;TRYWRDWSSDVCSSDLVITGLPSDQSRAEESEAISNWAFRDFAMKSIAKTGTRVAEAEVWMGDATTVGLVPAEDISRLIPVTAQNNITAEVIYSGPLQAPIAKGAEIAELVVRVPGLPDSRVPLVAETDVAKGGFGTRLSTAASALMQRFFTRAEAPAS
;
A
#
# COMPACT_ATOMS: atom_id res chain seq x y z
N THR A 1 38.85 13.53 -34.55
CA THR A 1 38.49 13.52 -33.10
C THR A 1 37.00 13.34 -33.01
N ARG A 2 36.56 12.08 -32.73
CA ARG A 2 35.15 11.74 -32.50
C ARG A 2 34.82 12.14 -31.07
N TYR A 3 34.01 13.16 -30.89
CA TYR A 3 33.34 13.42 -29.62
C TYR A 3 32.30 12.34 -29.41
N TRP A 4 32.58 11.39 -28.54
CA TRP A 4 31.56 10.55 -27.92
C TRP A 4 30.81 11.47 -26.98
N ARG A 5 29.61 11.85 -27.37
CA ARG A 5 28.67 12.51 -26.46
C ARG A 5 28.20 11.41 -25.53
N ASP A 6 28.72 11.48 -24.32
CA ASP A 6 28.26 10.65 -23.23
C ASP A 6 26.75 10.93 -23.04
N TRP A 7 25.93 10.01 -23.47
CA TRP A 7 24.51 10.05 -23.18
C TRP A 7 24.40 9.59 -21.73
N SER A 8 24.58 10.55 -20.79
CA SER A 8 24.22 10.31 -19.41
C SER A 8 22.73 10.03 -19.37
N SER A 9 22.42 8.86 -18.92
CA SER A 9 21.09 8.24 -18.83
C SER A 9 20.15 8.90 -17.81
N ASP A 10 20.32 10.17 -17.52
CA ASP A 10 19.70 10.79 -16.36
C ASP A 10 18.45 11.61 -16.63
N VAL A 11 17.90 11.68 -17.83
CA VAL A 11 16.89 12.72 -18.05
C VAL A 11 15.62 12.32 -18.79
N CYS A 12 15.40 11.11 -19.24
CA CYS A 12 14.08 10.79 -19.81
C CYS A 12 13.58 9.45 -19.33
N SER A 13 12.72 9.50 -18.36
CA SER A 13 12.01 8.33 -17.85
C SER A 13 10.82 7.90 -18.70
N SER A 14 10.55 8.56 -19.82
CA SER A 14 9.43 8.19 -20.71
C SER A 14 9.76 8.49 -22.17
N ASP A 15 9.75 7.42 -22.98
CA ASP A 15 9.84 7.49 -24.43
C ASP A 15 8.44 7.38 -25.03
N LEU A 16 8.06 8.36 -25.87
CA LEU A 16 6.81 8.33 -26.62
C LEU A 16 7.09 7.93 -28.06
N VAL A 17 6.53 6.81 -28.51
CA VAL A 17 6.63 6.34 -29.89
C VAL A 17 5.27 6.44 -30.57
N ILE A 18 5.20 7.26 -31.62
CA ILE A 18 3.99 7.44 -32.40
C ILE A 18 4.24 6.99 -33.83
N THR A 19 3.38 6.10 -34.34
CA THR A 19 3.45 5.52 -35.67
C THR A 19 2.10 5.55 -36.36
N GLY A 20 2.08 5.34 -37.69
CA GLY A 20 0.85 5.20 -38.46
C GLY A 20 0.20 6.52 -38.90
N LEU A 21 0.83 7.66 -38.67
CA LEU A 21 0.33 8.97 -39.10
C LEU A 21 0.87 9.34 -40.49
N PRO A 22 0.09 10.09 -41.30
CA PRO A 22 0.38 10.32 -42.72
C PRO A 22 1.54 11.27 -42.97
N SER A 23 1.93 12.11 -42.00
CA SER A 23 3.02 13.09 -42.14
C SER A 23 3.82 13.31 -40.86
N ASP A 24 5.00 13.91 -40.99
CA ASP A 24 5.85 14.30 -39.86
C ASP A 24 5.18 15.40 -39.02
N GLN A 25 4.47 16.31 -39.68
CA GLN A 25 3.74 17.36 -39.01
C GLN A 25 2.61 16.78 -38.15
N SER A 26 1.83 15.82 -38.67
CA SER A 26 0.77 15.14 -37.89
C SER A 26 1.36 14.40 -36.70
N ARG A 27 2.56 13.78 -36.86
CA ARG A 27 3.24 13.13 -35.71
C ARG A 27 3.64 14.11 -34.63
N ALA A 28 4.16 15.28 -35.02
CA ALA A 28 4.53 16.33 -34.08
C ALA A 28 3.32 16.87 -33.31
N GLU A 29 2.24 17.19 -34.02
CA GLU A 29 0.99 17.71 -33.44
C GLU A 29 0.36 16.70 -32.47
N GLU A 30 0.27 15.41 -32.84
CA GLU A 30 -0.28 14.36 -31.98
C GLU A 30 0.63 14.08 -30.77
N SER A 31 1.97 14.13 -30.95
CA SER A 31 2.92 13.99 -29.86
C SER A 31 2.74 15.09 -28.80
N GLU A 32 2.59 16.33 -29.27
CA GLU A 32 2.36 17.47 -28.38
C GLU A 32 1.00 17.36 -27.68
N ALA A 33 -0.06 16.99 -28.40
CA ALA A 33 -1.39 16.85 -27.86
C ALA A 33 -1.45 15.78 -26.76
N ILE A 34 -0.87 14.58 -27.01
CA ILE A 34 -0.83 13.48 -26.04
C ILE A 34 0.02 13.85 -24.82
N SER A 35 1.18 14.48 -25.02
CA SER A 35 2.03 14.92 -23.94
C SER A 35 1.34 15.94 -23.04
N ASN A 36 0.72 16.95 -23.65
CA ASN A 36 -0.02 17.98 -22.94
C ASN A 36 -1.21 17.40 -22.18
N TRP A 37 -1.93 16.44 -22.77
CA TRP A 37 -3.01 15.73 -22.11
C TRP A 37 -2.48 14.95 -20.89
N ALA A 38 -1.42 14.17 -21.06
CA ALA A 38 -0.87 13.33 -19.97
C ALA A 38 -0.41 14.18 -18.77
N PHE A 39 0.31 15.28 -19.01
CA PHE A 39 0.81 16.13 -17.93
C PHE A 39 -0.29 17.00 -17.28
N ARG A 40 -1.36 17.31 -18.01
CA ARG A 40 -2.49 18.08 -17.47
C ARG A 40 -3.46 17.22 -16.68
N ASP A 41 -3.78 16.03 -17.18
CA ASP A 41 -4.89 15.22 -16.69
C ASP A 41 -4.45 14.16 -15.67
N PHE A 42 -3.13 13.94 -15.52
CA PHE A 42 -2.57 12.99 -14.57
C PHE A 42 -1.50 13.63 -13.68
N ALA A 43 -1.43 13.17 -12.45
CA ALA A 43 -0.40 13.57 -11.51
C ALA A 43 0.10 12.37 -10.69
N MET A 44 1.39 12.37 -10.38
CA MET A 44 1.97 11.40 -9.46
C MET A 44 1.57 11.77 -8.04
N LYS A 45 0.91 10.85 -7.34
CA LYS A 45 0.53 11.00 -5.93
C LYS A 45 1.29 9.99 -5.07
N SER A 46 1.99 10.49 -4.06
CA SER A 46 2.52 9.64 -2.99
C SER A 46 1.37 9.27 -2.04
N ILE A 47 1.15 7.96 -1.86
CA ILE A 47 0.08 7.41 -1.03
C ILE A 47 0.62 7.08 0.35
N ALA A 48 1.77 6.43 0.42
CA ALA A 48 2.45 6.11 1.66
C ALA A 48 3.96 6.04 1.44
N LYS A 49 4.72 6.34 2.48
CA LYS A 49 6.19 6.28 2.45
C LYS A 49 6.68 5.08 3.26
N THR A 50 7.77 4.50 2.82
CA THR A 50 8.49 3.44 3.52
C THR A 50 8.67 3.75 4.99
N GLY A 51 8.37 2.78 5.85
CA GLY A 51 8.55 2.92 7.30
C GLY A 51 7.55 3.85 8.00
N THR A 52 6.63 4.47 7.27
CA THR A 52 5.55 5.24 7.90
C THR A 52 4.42 4.29 8.29
N ARG A 53 4.07 4.28 9.58
CA ARG A 53 2.97 3.46 10.08
C ARG A 53 1.65 3.89 9.47
N VAL A 54 0.98 2.98 8.75
CA VAL A 54 -0.33 3.22 8.12
C VAL A 54 -1.48 2.64 8.92
N ALA A 55 -1.23 1.58 9.71
CA ALA A 55 -2.22 0.95 10.58
C ALA A 55 -1.53 0.14 11.69
N GLU A 56 -2.35 -0.46 12.56
CA GLU A 56 -1.91 -1.45 13.56
C GLU A 56 -2.75 -2.71 13.44
N ALA A 57 -2.11 -3.86 13.60
CA ALA A 57 -2.78 -5.15 13.63
C ALA A 57 -2.69 -5.77 15.03
N GLU A 58 -3.76 -6.45 15.45
CA GLU A 58 -3.81 -7.16 16.72
C GLU A 58 -2.93 -8.41 16.68
N VAL A 59 -2.17 -8.64 17.74
CA VAL A 59 -1.30 -9.81 17.89
C VAL A 59 -1.78 -10.69 19.03
N TRP A 60 -1.91 -11.98 18.72
CA TRP A 60 -2.27 -13.00 19.69
C TRP A 60 -1.03 -13.75 20.18
N MET A 61 -0.96 -13.98 21.49
CA MET A 61 0.13 -14.69 22.17
C MET A 61 1.53 -14.03 22.01
N GLY A 62 1.56 -12.74 21.72
CA GLY A 62 2.78 -11.93 21.65
C GLY A 62 3.16 -11.29 22.98
N ASP A 63 4.37 -10.78 23.07
CA ASP A 63 4.84 -9.89 24.14
C ASP A 63 4.27 -8.47 23.98
N ALA A 64 3.84 -8.11 22.75
CA ALA A 64 3.04 -6.93 22.43
C ALA A 64 1.64 -7.35 21.98
N THR A 65 0.64 -6.53 22.24
CA THR A 65 -0.78 -6.75 21.85
C THR A 65 -1.08 -6.30 20.43
N THR A 66 -0.27 -5.40 19.89
CA THR A 66 -0.39 -4.86 18.52
C THR A 66 0.97 -4.78 17.86
N VAL A 67 1.00 -4.75 16.55
CA VAL A 67 2.18 -4.50 15.71
C VAL A 67 1.85 -3.44 14.66
N GLY A 68 2.76 -2.47 14.48
CA GLY A 68 2.63 -1.47 13.43
C GLY A 68 2.79 -2.09 12.04
N LEU A 69 1.97 -1.64 11.11
CA LEU A 69 2.01 -2.01 9.70
C LEU A 69 2.61 -0.88 8.90
N VAL A 70 3.69 -1.15 8.19
CA VAL A 70 4.41 -0.16 7.38
C VAL A 70 4.59 -0.68 5.95
N PRO A 71 4.60 0.19 4.92
CA PRO A 71 4.96 -0.21 3.57
C PRO A 71 6.43 -0.62 3.49
N ALA A 72 6.72 -1.67 2.74
CA ALA A 72 8.09 -2.11 2.48
C ALA A 72 8.85 -1.15 1.57
N GLU A 73 8.13 -0.42 0.72
CA GLU A 73 8.66 0.56 -0.23
C GLU A 73 7.72 1.77 -0.37
N ASP A 74 8.22 2.84 -0.98
CA ASP A 74 7.41 4.04 -1.23
C ASP A 74 6.30 3.73 -2.24
N ILE A 75 5.06 4.02 -1.84
CA ILE A 75 3.88 3.81 -2.68
C ILE A 75 3.51 5.10 -3.36
N SER A 76 3.80 5.21 -4.64
CA SER A 76 3.37 6.31 -5.51
C SER A 76 2.57 5.77 -6.69
N ARG A 77 1.53 6.51 -7.08
CA ARG A 77 0.66 6.14 -8.21
C ARG A 77 0.38 7.34 -9.09
N LEU A 78 0.39 7.08 -10.39
CA LEU A 78 -0.09 8.03 -11.38
C LEU A 78 -1.62 7.95 -11.41
N ILE A 79 -2.30 9.04 -11.10
CA ILE A 79 -3.75 9.09 -10.98
C ILE A 79 -4.33 10.29 -11.73
N PRO A 80 -5.56 10.18 -12.25
CA PRO A 80 -6.26 11.32 -12.81
C PRO A 80 -6.40 12.45 -11.79
N VAL A 81 -6.16 13.68 -12.21
CA VAL A 81 -6.28 14.89 -11.35
C VAL A 81 -7.67 14.97 -10.73
N THR A 82 -8.70 14.58 -11.47
CA THR A 82 -10.10 14.56 -11.01
C THR A 82 -10.38 13.51 -9.92
N ALA A 83 -9.58 12.46 -9.82
CA ALA A 83 -9.74 11.38 -8.86
C ALA A 83 -8.90 11.57 -7.58
N GLN A 84 -8.06 12.60 -7.50
CA GLN A 84 -7.11 12.80 -6.39
C GLN A 84 -7.75 12.88 -5.00
N ASN A 85 -8.99 13.37 -4.91
CA ASN A 85 -9.71 13.54 -3.65
C ASN A 85 -10.61 12.35 -3.31
N ASN A 86 -10.74 11.38 -4.21
CA ASN A 86 -11.62 10.22 -4.07
C ASN A 86 -10.85 8.90 -3.93
N ILE A 87 -9.61 8.97 -3.46
CA ILE A 87 -8.80 7.79 -3.19
C ILE A 87 -9.22 7.21 -1.85
N THR A 88 -9.50 5.91 -1.83
CA THR A 88 -9.72 5.15 -0.60
C THR A 88 -8.61 4.13 -0.42
N ALA A 89 -8.17 3.97 0.82
CA ALA A 89 -7.17 2.98 1.19
C ALA A 89 -7.70 2.15 2.35
N GLU A 90 -7.60 0.84 2.23
CA GLU A 90 -8.08 -0.12 3.21
C GLU A 90 -6.97 -1.13 3.52
N VAL A 91 -6.74 -1.41 4.80
CA VAL A 91 -5.78 -2.43 5.22
C VAL A 91 -6.50 -3.73 5.44
N ILE A 92 -6.04 -4.79 4.78
CA ILE A 92 -6.58 -6.14 4.90
C ILE A 92 -5.52 -7.05 5.51
N TYR A 93 -5.87 -7.73 6.59
CA TYR A 93 -5.04 -8.78 7.20
C TYR A 93 -5.90 -9.87 7.83
N SER A 94 -5.31 -11.04 7.97
CA SER A 94 -5.98 -12.17 8.65
C SER A 94 -5.67 -12.09 10.15
N GLY A 95 -6.55 -11.42 10.90
CA GLY A 95 -6.35 -11.20 12.32
C GLY A 95 -7.11 -12.18 13.23
N PRO A 96 -6.68 -12.30 14.50
CA PRO A 96 -5.46 -11.72 15.06
C PRO A 96 -4.19 -12.45 14.58
N LEU A 97 -3.09 -11.71 14.42
CA LEU A 97 -1.79 -12.25 13.97
C LEU A 97 -1.14 -13.06 15.09
N GLN A 98 -0.66 -14.24 14.78
CA GLN A 98 -0.02 -15.10 15.78
C GLN A 98 1.47 -14.81 15.93
N ALA A 99 1.91 -14.52 17.16
CA ALA A 99 3.34 -14.39 17.48
C ALA A 99 4.09 -15.74 17.40
N PRO A 100 5.38 -15.75 17.01
CA PRO A 100 6.27 -14.61 16.84
C PRO A 100 6.11 -13.98 15.44
N ILE A 101 6.33 -12.67 15.35
CA ILE A 101 6.34 -11.93 14.10
C ILE A 101 7.70 -11.25 13.98
N ALA A 102 8.40 -11.50 12.90
CA ALA A 102 9.69 -10.85 12.65
C ALA A 102 9.46 -9.47 12.00
N LYS A 103 10.27 -8.49 12.36
CA LYS A 103 10.32 -7.21 11.67
C LYS A 103 10.54 -7.42 10.17
N GLY A 104 9.77 -6.72 9.35
CA GLY A 104 9.83 -6.86 7.90
C GLY A 104 9.08 -8.07 7.35
N ALA A 105 8.45 -8.90 8.19
CA ALA A 105 7.56 -9.96 7.72
C ALA A 105 6.31 -9.36 7.08
N GLU A 106 5.94 -9.85 5.92
CA GLU A 106 4.73 -9.47 5.20
C GLU A 106 3.51 -10.09 5.90
N ILE A 107 2.65 -9.25 6.48
CA ILE A 107 1.55 -9.67 7.36
C ILE A 107 0.21 -9.04 7.03
N ALA A 108 0.17 -8.10 6.11
CA ALA A 108 -1.04 -7.40 5.70
C ALA A 108 -0.89 -6.87 4.27
N GLU A 109 -2.00 -6.42 3.69
CA GLU A 109 -2.04 -5.74 2.39
C GLU A 109 -2.76 -4.39 2.53
N LEU A 110 -2.23 -3.38 1.86
CA LEU A 110 -2.91 -2.10 1.63
C LEU A 110 -3.60 -2.16 0.27
N VAL A 111 -4.92 -2.10 0.27
CA VAL A 111 -5.73 -2.01 -0.95
C VAL A 111 -6.06 -0.57 -1.22
N VAL A 112 -5.52 -0.03 -2.31
CA VAL A 112 -5.77 1.35 -2.75
C VAL A 112 -6.74 1.32 -3.91
N ARG A 113 -7.86 2.02 -3.76
CA ARG A 113 -8.89 2.15 -4.78
C ARG A 113 -8.97 3.58 -5.27
N VAL A 114 -8.88 3.72 -6.59
CA VAL A 114 -9.02 5.00 -7.30
C VAL A 114 -10.18 4.85 -8.29
N PRO A 115 -11.18 5.72 -8.28
CA PRO A 115 -12.30 5.64 -9.23
C PRO A 115 -11.82 5.57 -10.69
N GLY A 116 -12.30 4.57 -11.42
CA GLY A 116 -11.93 4.35 -12.83
C GLY A 116 -10.62 3.60 -13.06
N LEU A 117 -9.89 3.21 -12.01
CA LEU A 117 -8.69 2.39 -12.10
C LEU A 117 -8.87 1.05 -11.37
N PRO A 118 -8.15 0.00 -11.75
CA PRO A 118 -8.16 -1.25 -11.02
C PRO A 118 -7.58 -1.08 -9.61
N ASP A 119 -8.08 -1.88 -8.67
CA ASP A 119 -7.58 -1.93 -7.29
C ASP A 119 -6.08 -2.27 -7.29
N SER A 120 -5.31 -1.50 -6.53
CA SER A 120 -3.89 -1.74 -6.32
C SER A 120 -3.67 -2.34 -4.94
N ARG A 121 -2.99 -3.49 -4.87
CA ARG A 121 -2.62 -4.17 -3.62
C ARG A 121 -1.13 -4.01 -3.38
N VAL A 122 -0.77 -3.59 -2.19
CA VAL A 122 0.61 -3.36 -1.78
C VAL A 122 0.86 -4.07 -0.46
N PRO A 123 1.92 -4.89 -0.37
CA PRO A 123 2.24 -5.60 0.87
C PRO A 123 2.63 -4.62 1.97
N LEU A 124 2.13 -4.89 3.17
CA LEU A 124 2.54 -4.22 4.39
C LEU A 124 3.33 -5.20 5.27
N VAL A 125 4.39 -4.69 5.85
CA VAL A 125 5.30 -5.46 6.68
C VAL A 125 5.24 -5.03 8.14
N ALA A 126 5.65 -5.92 9.04
CA ALA A 126 5.78 -5.62 10.46
C ALA A 126 6.84 -4.56 10.72
N GLU A 127 6.48 -3.50 11.43
CA GLU A 127 7.39 -2.41 11.80
C GLU A 127 8.47 -2.85 12.80
N THR A 128 8.10 -3.74 13.71
CA THR A 128 8.96 -4.25 14.79
C THR A 128 8.82 -5.75 14.95
N ASP A 129 9.80 -6.37 15.60
CA ASP A 129 9.68 -7.75 16.06
C ASP A 129 8.64 -7.84 17.18
N VAL A 130 7.85 -8.92 17.16
CA VAL A 130 6.98 -9.30 18.28
C VAL A 130 7.32 -10.72 18.67
N ALA A 131 7.92 -10.90 19.87
CA ALA A 131 8.25 -12.20 20.37
C ALA A 131 7.05 -12.95 20.94
N LYS A 132 7.19 -14.25 21.15
CA LYS A 132 6.15 -15.01 21.88
C LYS A 132 6.05 -14.50 23.31
N GLY A 133 4.86 -14.14 23.72
CA GLY A 133 4.57 -13.73 25.09
C GLY A 133 4.93 -14.81 26.12
N GLY A 134 5.43 -14.37 27.27
CA GLY A 134 5.71 -15.23 28.41
C GLY A 134 4.45 -15.85 29.01
N PHE A 135 4.62 -16.71 30.03
CA PHE A 135 3.50 -17.43 30.65
C PHE A 135 2.38 -16.50 31.16
N GLY A 136 2.73 -15.31 31.68
CA GLY A 136 1.75 -14.34 32.18
C GLY A 136 0.88 -13.73 31.08
N THR A 137 1.46 -13.38 29.94
CA THR A 137 0.73 -12.86 28.76
C THR A 137 -0.20 -13.88 28.14
N ARG A 138 0.20 -15.16 28.14
CA ARG A 138 -0.66 -16.26 27.66
C ARG A 138 -1.87 -16.49 28.56
N LEU A 139 -1.71 -16.32 29.87
CA LEU A 139 -2.79 -16.47 30.82
C LEU A 139 -3.81 -15.31 30.74
N SER A 140 -3.31 -14.07 30.59
CA SER A 140 -4.17 -12.89 30.43
C SER A 140 -4.97 -12.91 29.13
N THR A 141 -4.35 -13.34 28.03
CA THR A 141 -5.04 -13.46 26.72
C THR A 141 -6.10 -14.56 26.73
N ALA A 142 -5.81 -15.68 27.40
CA ALA A 142 -6.80 -16.77 27.59
C ALA A 142 -7.97 -16.33 28.48
N ALA A 143 -7.71 -15.55 29.53
CA ALA A 143 -8.74 -15.01 30.42
C ALA A 143 -9.65 -14.00 29.70
N SER A 144 -9.09 -13.10 28.89
CA SER A 144 -9.88 -12.13 28.12
C SER A 144 -10.76 -12.80 27.05
N ALA A 145 -10.22 -13.81 26.35
CA ALA A 145 -10.98 -14.58 25.36
C ALA A 145 -12.14 -15.37 25.99
N LEU A 146 -11.94 -15.91 27.19
CA LEU A 146 -12.99 -16.55 27.98
C LEU A 146 -14.06 -15.53 28.42
N MET A 147 -13.64 -14.37 28.90
CA MET A 147 -14.58 -13.31 29.31
C MET A 147 -15.43 -12.84 28.14
N GLN A 148 -14.86 -12.58 26.98
CA GLN A 148 -15.61 -12.20 25.77
C GLN A 148 -16.63 -13.28 25.37
N ARG A 149 -16.28 -14.57 25.46
CA ARG A 149 -17.22 -15.66 25.20
C ARG A 149 -18.40 -15.71 26.19
N PHE A 150 -18.18 -15.35 27.44
CA PHE A 150 -19.25 -15.30 28.43
C PHE A 150 -20.16 -14.09 28.21
N PHE A 151 -19.65 -12.94 27.86
CA PHE A 151 -20.45 -11.74 27.60
C PHE A 151 -21.27 -11.86 26.31
N THR A 152 -20.71 -12.38 25.21
CA THR A 152 -21.44 -12.59 23.96
C THR A 152 -22.54 -13.67 24.09
N ARG A 153 -22.42 -14.60 25.05
CA ARG A 153 -23.46 -15.62 25.31
C ARG A 153 -24.60 -15.10 26.15
N ALA A 154 -24.41 -14.00 26.90
CA ALA A 154 -25.44 -13.40 27.74
C ALA A 154 -26.43 -12.51 26.96
N GLU A 155 -26.11 -12.11 25.73
CA GLU A 155 -26.97 -11.29 24.87
C GLU A 155 -27.78 -12.05 23.82
N ALA A 156 -27.82 -13.38 23.88
CA ALA A 156 -28.75 -14.15 23.04
C ALA A 156 -30.17 -13.95 23.58
N PRO A 157 -31.10 -13.29 22.87
CA PRO A 157 -32.47 -13.15 23.33
C PRO A 157 -33.12 -14.53 23.37
N ALA A 158 -33.68 -14.84 24.53
CA ALA A 158 -34.60 -15.98 24.68
C ALA A 158 -35.84 -15.68 23.82
N SER A 159 -36.01 -16.43 22.76
CA SER A 159 -37.24 -16.50 21.97
C SER A 159 -38.16 -17.60 22.51
#